data_d75beac9ca03f19a8970465a474cf2f5
#
_entry.id   d75beac9ca03f19a8970465a474cf2f5
#
_cell.length_a   1.000
_cell.length_b   1.000
_cell.length_c   1.000
_cell.angle_alpha   90.00
_cell.angle_beta   90.00
_cell.angle_gamma   90.00
#
_symmetry.space_group_name_H-M   'P 1'
#
loop_
_entity.id
_entity.type
_entity.pdbx_description
1 polymer ?
#
loop_
_entity_poly.entity_id
_entity_poly.type
_entity_poly.pdbx_seq_one_letter_code
_entity_poly.pdbx_strand_id
1 'polypeptide(L)'
;MTLSDAQRLVKSKQRVADHGEVFTPGWMVEDMLDLVKHESERIDSRVLEPACGSGNFLVPVLARKLVTVQLRHGRSDFEKRHYALFALMCTYGIELLGDNAEECRDNLAEVFNTFLDIGSDDQWAR
;
A
#
# COMPACT_ATOMS: atom_id res chain seq x y z
N MET A 1 12.83 17.90 8.76
CA MET A 1 11.36 17.75 8.61
C MET A 1 10.71 19.13 8.71
N THR A 2 9.96 19.53 7.69
CA THR A 2 9.26 20.82 7.68
C THR A 2 7.98 20.75 8.51
N LEU A 3 7.43 21.91 8.90
CA LEU A 3 6.13 21.98 9.60
C LEU A 3 5.01 21.33 8.77
N SER A 4 5.08 21.42 7.43
CA SER A 4 4.11 20.78 6.54
C SER A 4 4.20 19.25 6.56
N ASP A 5 5.40 18.69 6.72
CA ASP A 5 5.59 17.24 6.79
C ASP A 5 5.08 16.69 8.14
N ALA A 6 5.30 17.42 9.21
CA ALA A 6 4.75 17.08 10.53
C ALA A 6 3.21 17.09 10.53
N GLN A 7 2.59 18.03 9.80
CA GLN A 7 1.13 18.11 9.68
C GLN A 7 0.53 16.93 8.90
N ARG A 8 1.28 16.32 7.93
CA ARG A 8 0.83 15.16 7.17
C ARG A 8 0.85 13.86 7.98
N LEU A 9 1.63 13.80 9.06
CA LEU A 9 1.75 12.61 9.90
C LEU A 9 0.65 12.48 10.94
N VAL A 10 -0.16 13.54 11.14
CA VAL A 10 -1.20 13.59 12.15
C VAL A 10 -2.48 14.14 11.54
N LYS A 11 -3.59 13.40 11.64
CA LYS A 11 -4.92 13.86 11.18
C LYS A 11 -5.53 14.86 12.15
N SER A 12 -5.42 14.62 13.47
CA SER A 12 -5.90 15.53 14.49
C SER A 12 -5.22 15.28 15.83
N LYS A 13 -5.19 16.30 16.68
CA LYS A 13 -4.68 16.17 18.06
C LYS A 13 -5.52 15.20 18.89
N GLN A 14 -6.84 15.19 18.67
CA GLN A 14 -7.75 14.30 19.39
C GLN A 14 -7.48 12.84 19.06
N ARG A 15 -7.19 12.51 17.79
CA ARG A 15 -6.86 11.15 17.38
C ARG A 15 -5.52 10.70 17.98
N VAL A 16 -4.54 11.59 18.10
CA VAL A 16 -3.29 11.28 18.80
C VAL A 16 -3.55 10.98 20.28
N ALA A 17 -4.39 11.78 20.94
CA ALA A 17 -4.73 11.59 22.35
C ALA A 17 -5.51 10.28 22.58
N ASP A 18 -6.48 9.97 21.72
CA ASP A 18 -7.38 8.82 21.89
C ASP A 18 -6.74 7.49 21.44
N HIS A 19 -5.93 7.52 20.39
CA HIS A 19 -5.41 6.32 19.70
C HIS A 19 -3.89 6.29 19.55
N GLY A 20 -3.18 7.35 19.91
CA GLY A 20 -1.75 7.47 19.66
C GLY A 20 -1.43 7.52 18.15
N GLU A 21 -2.38 7.97 17.33
CA GLU A 21 -2.28 7.91 15.89
C GLU A 21 -1.29 8.93 15.33
N VAL A 22 -0.12 8.43 14.93
CA VAL A 22 0.90 9.18 14.20
C VAL A 22 1.37 8.31 13.05
N PHE A 23 1.26 8.82 11.82
CA PHE A 23 1.68 8.08 10.64
C PHE A 23 3.21 8.06 10.50
N THR A 24 3.77 6.93 10.06
CA THR A 24 5.20 6.82 9.81
C THR A 24 5.56 7.56 8.52
N PRO A 25 6.61 8.41 8.52
CA PRO A 25 7.02 9.12 7.31
C PRO A 25 7.52 8.16 6.22
N GLY A 26 7.30 8.53 4.96
CA GLY A 26 7.59 7.67 3.81
C GLY A 26 9.04 7.20 3.72
N TRP A 27 10.00 8.07 4.02
CA TRP A 27 11.42 7.70 3.99
C TRP A 27 11.76 6.60 5.01
N MET A 28 11.12 6.64 6.18
CA MET A 28 11.31 5.62 7.23
C MET A 28 10.67 4.30 6.82
N VAL A 29 9.48 4.34 6.20
CA VAL A 29 8.82 3.15 5.66
C VAL A 29 9.72 2.46 4.64
N GLU A 30 10.30 3.20 3.70
CA GLU A 30 11.19 2.66 2.68
C GLU A 30 12.45 2.01 3.31
N ASP A 31 13.05 2.67 4.29
CA ASP A 31 14.20 2.12 5.02
C ASP A 31 13.84 0.82 5.76
N MET A 32 12.68 0.77 6.38
CA MET A 32 12.20 -0.44 7.08
C MET A 32 11.93 -1.58 6.09
N LEU A 33 11.35 -1.30 4.94
CA LEU A 33 11.09 -2.29 3.90
C LEU A 33 12.39 -2.82 3.28
N ASP A 34 13.43 -2.00 3.20
CA ASP A 34 14.75 -2.43 2.72
C ASP A 34 15.39 -3.46 3.64
N LEU A 35 15.09 -3.45 4.94
CA LEU A 35 15.58 -4.46 5.89
C LEU A 35 15.02 -5.86 5.58
N VAL A 36 13.85 -5.94 4.95
CA VAL A 36 13.17 -7.17 4.55
C VAL A 36 12.94 -7.20 3.04
N LYS A 37 13.91 -6.74 2.28
CA LYS A 37 13.81 -6.51 0.85
C LYS A 37 13.31 -7.74 0.09
N HIS A 38 13.83 -8.92 0.39
CA HIS A 38 13.40 -10.16 -0.27
C HIS A 38 11.91 -10.44 -0.09
N GLU A 39 11.38 -10.19 1.10
CA GLU A 39 9.95 -10.40 1.39
C GLU A 39 9.09 -9.27 0.84
N SER A 40 9.54 -8.00 0.96
CA SER A 40 8.76 -6.85 0.51
C SER A 40 8.67 -6.74 -1.02
N GLU A 41 9.59 -7.33 -1.76
CA GLU A 41 9.60 -7.35 -3.23
C GLU A 41 9.05 -8.64 -3.83
N ARG A 42 8.90 -9.70 -3.05
CA ARG A 42 8.42 -10.98 -3.54
C ARG A 42 6.91 -10.94 -3.76
N ILE A 43 6.46 -11.39 -4.94
CA ILE A 43 5.04 -11.34 -5.33
C ILE A 43 4.16 -12.12 -4.35
N ASP A 44 4.55 -13.31 -3.96
CA ASP A 44 3.77 -14.26 -3.17
C ASP A 44 3.99 -14.19 -1.66
N SER A 45 4.84 -13.29 -1.17
CA SER A 45 4.99 -13.10 0.26
C SER A 45 3.72 -12.48 0.85
N ARG A 46 3.24 -13.06 1.94
CA ARG A 46 2.09 -12.50 2.66
C ARG A 46 2.58 -11.43 3.63
N VAL A 47 2.02 -10.24 3.50
CA VAL A 47 2.35 -9.11 4.36
C VAL A 47 1.10 -8.70 5.12
N LEU A 48 1.19 -8.74 6.44
CA LEU A 48 0.13 -8.30 7.33
C LEU A 48 0.61 -7.07 8.11
N GLU A 49 -0.14 -5.99 8.00
CA GLU A 49 0.04 -4.80 8.84
C GLU A 49 -1.15 -4.69 9.81
N PRO A 50 -0.95 -4.97 11.11
CA PRO A 50 -2.06 -5.00 12.08
C PRO A 50 -2.57 -3.61 12.48
N ALA A 51 -1.89 -2.54 12.06
CA ALA A 51 -2.31 -1.15 12.28
C ALA A 51 -2.04 -0.37 10.98
N CYS A 52 -2.72 -0.74 9.91
CA CYS A 52 -2.34 -0.30 8.56
C CYS A 52 -2.58 1.18 8.28
N GLY A 53 -3.37 1.87 9.09
CA GLY A 53 -3.70 3.27 8.85
C GLY A 53 -4.30 3.47 7.46
N SER A 54 -3.84 4.49 6.75
CA SER A 54 -4.22 4.77 5.37
C SER A 54 -3.41 3.98 4.33
N GLY A 55 -2.55 3.06 4.77
CA GLY A 55 -1.73 2.23 3.89
C GLY A 55 -0.27 2.66 3.79
N ASN A 56 0.28 3.35 4.79
CA ASN A 56 1.66 3.85 4.75
C ASN A 56 2.72 2.77 4.51
N PHE A 57 2.48 1.53 4.96
CA PHE A 57 3.33 0.37 4.68
C PHE A 57 2.79 -0.48 3.53
N LEU A 58 1.48 -0.73 3.51
CA LEU A 58 0.88 -1.63 2.51
C LEU A 58 0.98 -1.09 1.09
N VAL A 59 0.81 0.21 0.89
CA VAL A 59 0.92 0.84 -0.44
C VAL A 59 2.35 0.72 -0.99
N PRO A 60 3.42 1.09 -0.26
CA PRO A 60 4.78 0.85 -0.71
C PRO A 60 5.12 -0.63 -0.94
N VAL A 61 4.60 -1.54 -0.11
CA VAL A 61 4.78 -2.99 -0.31
C VAL A 61 4.16 -3.42 -1.63
N LEU A 62 2.91 -3.03 -1.89
CA LEU A 62 2.26 -3.36 -3.16
C LEU A 62 3.03 -2.78 -4.34
N ALA A 63 3.46 -1.53 -4.26
CA ALA A 63 4.26 -0.90 -5.31
C ALA A 63 5.55 -1.69 -5.62
N ARG A 64 6.26 -2.14 -4.59
CA ARG A 64 7.47 -2.97 -4.75
C ARG A 64 7.16 -4.31 -5.42
N LYS A 65 6.09 -4.98 -4.99
CA LYS A 65 5.64 -6.24 -5.60
C LYS A 65 5.26 -6.06 -7.07
N LEU A 66 4.59 -4.96 -7.40
CA LEU A 66 4.21 -4.67 -8.79
C LEU A 66 5.41 -4.37 -9.70
N VAL A 67 6.48 -3.77 -9.18
CA VAL A 67 7.75 -3.64 -9.92
C VAL A 67 8.29 -5.02 -10.27
N THR A 68 8.26 -5.96 -9.34
CA THR A 68 8.68 -7.35 -9.58
C THR A 68 7.78 -8.03 -10.63
N VAL A 69 6.47 -7.80 -10.57
CA VAL A 69 5.52 -8.31 -11.58
C VAL A 69 5.90 -7.79 -12.97
N GLN A 70 6.17 -6.49 -13.10
CA GLN A 70 6.56 -5.90 -14.37
C GLN A 70 7.86 -6.50 -14.92
N LEU A 71 8.86 -6.69 -14.06
CA LEU A 71 10.15 -7.24 -14.46
C LEU A 71 10.07 -8.71 -14.90
N ARG A 72 9.27 -9.53 -14.21
CA ARG A 72 9.18 -10.96 -14.43
C ARG A 72 8.08 -11.38 -15.41
N HIS A 73 6.96 -10.64 -15.42
CA HIS A 73 5.74 -11.04 -16.12
C HIS A 73 5.16 -9.94 -17.02
N GLY A 74 5.89 -8.84 -17.21
CA GLY A 74 5.39 -7.69 -17.96
C GLY A 74 5.21 -7.89 -19.46
N ARG A 75 5.77 -8.97 -20.04
CA ARG A 75 5.69 -9.25 -21.48
C ARG A 75 4.34 -9.81 -21.93
N SER A 76 3.65 -10.51 -21.03
CA SER A 76 2.32 -11.07 -21.27
C SER A 76 1.28 -10.29 -20.48
N ASP A 77 0.29 -9.73 -21.15
CA ASP A 77 -0.78 -8.99 -20.48
C ASP A 77 -1.55 -9.89 -19.50
N PHE A 78 -1.82 -11.14 -19.91
CA PHE A 78 -2.46 -12.12 -19.03
C PHE A 78 -1.64 -12.40 -17.76
N GLU A 79 -0.36 -12.69 -17.91
CA GLU A 79 0.52 -12.96 -16.76
C GLU A 79 0.68 -11.74 -15.87
N LYS A 80 0.87 -10.57 -16.47
CA LYS A 80 0.97 -9.30 -15.71
C LYS A 80 -0.25 -9.08 -14.82
N ARG A 81 -1.45 -9.26 -15.38
CA ARG A 81 -2.71 -9.12 -14.63
C ARG A 81 -2.86 -10.18 -13.55
N HIS A 82 -2.55 -11.42 -13.89
CA HIS A 82 -2.62 -12.55 -12.95
C HIS A 82 -1.72 -12.33 -11.74
N TYR A 83 -0.45 -12.02 -11.96
CA TYR A 83 0.51 -11.84 -10.87
C TYR A 83 0.32 -10.53 -10.11
N ALA A 84 -0.18 -9.47 -10.76
CA ALA A 84 -0.56 -8.25 -10.06
C ALA A 84 -1.70 -8.50 -9.08
N LEU A 85 -2.72 -9.25 -9.49
CA LEU A 85 -3.82 -9.66 -8.62
C LEU A 85 -3.32 -10.52 -7.46
N PHE A 86 -2.43 -11.46 -7.74
CA PHE A 86 -1.83 -12.31 -6.71
C PHE A 86 -1.04 -11.49 -5.69
N ALA A 87 -0.24 -10.52 -6.14
CA ALA A 87 0.47 -9.59 -5.27
C ALA A 87 -0.48 -8.83 -4.34
N LEU A 88 -1.57 -8.30 -4.90
CA LEU A 88 -2.60 -7.59 -4.12
C LEU A 88 -3.25 -8.53 -3.09
N MET A 89 -3.58 -9.75 -3.46
CA MET A 89 -4.19 -10.75 -2.57
C MET A 89 -3.28 -11.17 -1.41
N CYS A 90 -1.99 -10.91 -1.51
CA CYS A 90 -1.01 -11.21 -0.47
C CYS A 90 -0.74 -10.03 0.47
N THR A 91 -1.49 -8.94 0.37
CA THR A 91 -1.43 -7.79 1.27
C THR A 91 -2.66 -7.76 2.18
N TYR A 92 -2.43 -7.73 3.48
CA TYR A 92 -3.47 -7.76 4.50
C TYR A 92 -3.29 -6.62 5.47
N GLY A 93 -4.36 -5.90 5.77
CA GLY A 93 -4.35 -4.82 6.74
C GLY A 93 -5.48 -4.96 7.74
N ILE A 94 -5.22 -4.55 8.97
CA ILE A 94 -6.21 -4.39 10.02
C ILE A 94 -6.15 -2.95 10.48
N GLU A 95 -7.31 -2.30 10.58
CA GLU A 95 -7.41 -0.93 11.05
C GLU A 95 -8.67 -0.75 11.89
N LEU A 96 -8.51 -0.18 13.07
CA LEU A 96 -9.60 0.10 14.01
C LEU A 96 -10.53 1.21 13.49
N LEU A 97 -9.96 2.23 12.85
CA LEU A 97 -10.70 3.42 12.42
C LEU A 97 -11.19 3.24 10.98
N GLY A 98 -12.52 3.29 10.81
CA GLY A 98 -13.17 3.02 9.52
C GLY A 98 -12.75 3.93 8.39
N ASP A 99 -12.48 5.22 8.66
CA ASP A 99 -12.01 6.17 7.65
C ASP A 99 -10.62 5.80 7.11
N ASN A 100 -9.71 5.37 7.98
CA ASN A 100 -8.40 4.89 7.57
C ASN A 100 -8.48 3.59 6.78
N ALA A 101 -9.33 2.66 7.19
CA ALA A 101 -9.52 1.40 6.48
C ALA A 101 -10.02 1.64 5.05
N GLU A 102 -10.99 2.53 4.87
CA GLU A 102 -11.51 2.91 3.56
C GLU A 102 -10.44 3.59 2.71
N GLU A 103 -9.73 4.56 3.28
CA GLU A 103 -8.64 5.27 2.62
C GLU A 103 -7.52 4.30 2.19
N CYS A 104 -7.18 3.33 3.03
CA CYS A 104 -6.20 2.29 2.71
C CYS A 104 -6.64 1.46 1.49
N ARG A 105 -7.91 1.03 1.44
CA ARG A 105 -8.46 0.31 0.28
C ARG A 105 -8.39 1.15 -0.98
N ASP A 106 -8.78 2.41 -0.90
CA ASP A 106 -8.76 3.34 -2.03
C ASP A 106 -7.33 3.56 -2.55
N ASN A 107 -6.38 3.74 -1.65
CA ASN A 107 -4.96 3.93 -2.01
C ASN A 107 -4.36 2.67 -2.65
N LEU A 108 -4.67 1.49 -2.15
CA LEU A 108 -4.23 0.22 -2.75
C LEU A 108 -4.87 0.03 -4.13
N ALA A 109 -6.16 0.30 -4.25
CA ALA A 109 -6.88 0.20 -5.52
C ALA A 109 -6.32 1.17 -6.57
N GLU A 110 -5.98 2.39 -6.19
CA GLU A 110 -5.38 3.38 -7.08
C GLU A 110 -4.04 2.90 -7.64
N VAL A 111 -3.16 2.39 -6.79
CA VAL A 111 -1.86 1.85 -7.22
C VAL A 111 -2.04 0.66 -8.17
N PHE A 112 -2.92 -0.26 -7.82
CA PHE A 112 -3.24 -1.43 -8.63
C PHE A 112 -3.82 -1.05 -10.01
N ASN A 113 -4.82 -0.19 -10.02
CA ASN A 113 -5.49 0.25 -11.25
C ASN A 113 -4.54 1.04 -12.16
N THR A 114 -3.72 1.91 -11.59
CA THR A 114 -2.70 2.65 -12.34
C THR A 114 -1.69 1.70 -12.99
N PHE A 115 -1.26 0.68 -12.26
CA PHE A 115 -0.32 -0.32 -12.80
C PHE A 115 -0.91 -1.09 -14.00
N LEU A 116 -2.20 -1.41 -13.96
CA LEU A 116 -2.89 -2.15 -15.02
C LEU A 116 -3.56 -1.27 -16.08
N ASP A 117 -3.42 0.05 -16.01
CA ASP A 117 -4.10 1.01 -16.89
C ASP A 117 -5.63 0.87 -16.89
N ILE A 118 -6.21 0.52 -15.73
CA ILE A 118 -7.66 0.42 -15.57
C ILE A 118 -8.22 1.81 -15.25
N GLY A 119 -9.09 2.33 -16.12
CA GLY A 119 -9.73 3.62 -15.92
C GLY A 119 -10.80 3.58 -14.81
N SER A 120 -11.12 4.74 -14.25
CA SER A 120 -12.13 4.88 -13.21
C SER A 120 -13.55 4.50 -13.69
N ASP A 121 -13.77 4.57 -14.98
CA ASP A 121 -15.06 4.23 -15.63
C ASP A 121 -15.16 2.75 -16.01
N ASP A 122 -14.09 1.99 -15.81
CA ASP A 122 -14.09 0.57 -16.09
C ASP A 122 -14.87 -0.16 -14.98
N GLN A 123 -15.92 -0.90 -15.38
CA GLN A 123 -16.77 -1.61 -14.43
C GLN A 123 -16.01 -2.65 -13.58
N TRP A 124 -14.80 -3.03 -14.00
CA TRP A 124 -13.94 -3.98 -13.29
C TRP A 124 -13.00 -3.30 -12.28
N ALA A 125 -12.95 -1.97 -12.25
CA ALA A 125 -12.09 -1.21 -11.35
C ALA A 125 -12.66 -1.05 -9.93
N ARG A 126 -13.88 -1.56 -9.68
CA ARG A 126 -14.59 -1.40 -8.41
C ARG A 126 -14.66 -2.68 -7.59
#